data_cc46a9c3a5fee1ddfc1c7604f165683a
#
_entry.id   cc46a9c3a5fee1ddfc1c7604f165683a
#
_cell.length_a   1.000
_cell.length_b   1.000
_cell.length_c   1.000
_cell.angle_alpha   90.00
_cell.angle_beta   90.00
_cell.angle_gamma   90.00
#
_symmetry.space_group_name_H-M   'P 1'
#
loop_
_entity.id
_entity.type
_entity.pdbx_description
1 polymer ?
#
loop_
_entity_poly.entity_id
_entity_poly.type
_entity_poly.pdbx_seq_one_letter_code
_entity_poly.pdbx_strand_id
1 'polypeptide(L)'
;SLTFLNLVPVSVIIYLASWSGWIFSQGGYDRNAGSNWLTSLFEYHKAAYGFHVGLHTPHSYSANALSWLFAIRPTSFFYEGLSQGQAGCDTSGGCSSAITALGNPFIWWPAAASVFFLAVWFIRTRQRTAGIILLGIAGGYLPWLLFLNRTTFQFYAIAFLPWMILALIFVARHYVNQADRPIRAQGLFV
;
A
#
# COMPACT_ATOMS: atom_id res chain seq x y z
N SER A 1 -8.01 13.53 24.28
CA SER A 1 -7.74 14.86 23.69
C SER A 1 -8.93 15.29 22.83
N LEU A 2 -9.16 16.60 22.69
CA LEU A 2 -10.22 17.17 21.84
C LEU A 2 -10.15 16.64 20.40
N THR A 3 -8.94 16.42 19.89
CA THR A 3 -8.71 15.84 18.56
C THR A 3 -9.34 14.43 18.40
N PHE A 4 -9.20 13.59 19.42
CA PHE A 4 -9.81 12.26 19.42
C PHE A 4 -11.33 12.36 19.41
N LEU A 5 -11.91 13.22 20.25
CA LEU A 5 -13.38 13.41 20.32
C LEU A 5 -13.96 13.99 19.03
N ASN A 6 -13.20 14.78 18.30
CA ASN A 6 -13.65 15.34 17.03
C ASN A 6 -13.49 14.38 15.86
N LEU A 7 -12.42 13.56 15.83
CA LEU A 7 -12.13 12.69 14.70
C LEU A 7 -12.86 11.35 14.77
N VAL A 8 -12.87 10.68 15.92
CA VAL A 8 -13.39 9.32 16.01
C VAL A 8 -14.90 9.25 15.79
N PRO A 9 -15.74 10.06 16.44
CA PRO A 9 -17.19 10.03 16.19
C PRO A 9 -17.55 10.37 14.74
N VAL A 10 -16.89 11.38 14.16
CA VAL A 10 -17.09 11.77 12.75
C VAL A 10 -16.74 10.62 11.82
N SER A 11 -15.59 9.96 12.05
CA SER A 11 -15.17 8.82 11.24
C SER A 11 -16.16 7.65 11.33
N VAL A 12 -16.68 7.35 12.53
CA VAL A 12 -17.71 6.31 12.73
C VAL A 12 -19.00 6.67 11.99
N ILE A 13 -19.47 7.90 12.09
CA ILE A 13 -20.68 8.36 11.40
C ILE A 13 -20.50 8.24 9.87
N ILE A 14 -19.38 8.73 9.33
CA ILE A 14 -19.09 8.64 7.89
C ILE A 14 -19.00 7.17 7.46
N TYR A 15 -18.35 6.34 8.25
CA TYR A 15 -18.26 4.90 7.99
C TYR A 15 -19.65 4.26 7.92
N LEU A 16 -20.50 4.46 8.92
CA LEU A 16 -21.87 3.93 8.92
C LEU A 16 -22.70 4.51 7.77
N ALA A 17 -22.55 5.80 7.47
CA ALA A 17 -23.22 6.42 6.34
C ALA A 17 -22.80 5.83 4.99
N SER A 18 -21.54 5.41 4.85
CA SER A 18 -21.07 4.74 3.63
C SER A 18 -21.75 3.38 3.37
N TRP A 19 -22.27 2.75 4.41
CA TRP A 19 -23.05 1.50 4.34
C TRP A 19 -24.53 1.72 4.06
N SER A 20 -25.00 2.95 3.91
CA SER A 20 -26.43 3.28 3.72
C SER A 20 -27.07 2.49 2.57
N GLY A 21 -26.41 2.38 1.42
CA GLY A 21 -26.89 1.60 0.29
C GLY A 21 -27.14 0.13 0.63
N TRP A 22 -26.22 -0.50 1.38
CA TRP A 22 -26.37 -1.87 1.84
C TRP A 22 -27.44 -2.00 2.95
N ILE A 23 -27.50 -1.04 3.86
CA ILE A 23 -28.45 -1.03 4.97
C ILE A 23 -29.90 -0.93 4.47
N PHE A 24 -30.16 -0.06 3.48
CA PHE A 24 -31.51 0.20 2.98
C PHE A 24 -31.91 -0.67 1.78
N SER A 25 -30.97 -1.39 1.15
CA SER A 25 -31.28 -2.34 0.09
C SER A 25 -31.59 -3.73 0.64
N GLN A 26 -32.43 -4.49 -0.07
CA GLN A 26 -32.71 -5.89 0.27
C GLN A 26 -31.80 -6.89 -0.43
N GLY A 27 -31.04 -6.47 -1.45
CA GLY A 27 -30.15 -7.30 -2.26
C GLY A 27 -28.68 -7.27 -1.83
N GLY A 28 -28.34 -6.66 -0.69
CA GLY A 28 -26.96 -6.63 -0.20
C GLY A 28 -26.50 -8.02 0.23
N TYR A 29 -25.24 -8.36 -0.11
CA TYR A 29 -24.64 -9.63 0.29
C TYR A 29 -24.63 -9.76 1.82
N ASP A 30 -25.09 -10.90 2.35
CA ASP A 30 -25.22 -11.20 3.79
C ASP A 30 -26.05 -10.16 4.60
N ARG A 31 -26.92 -9.39 3.92
CA ARG A 31 -27.74 -8.34 4.56
C ARG A 31 -28.67 -8.88 5.65
N ASN A 32 -29.06 -10.14 5.57
CA ASN A 32 -29.99 -10.82 6.47
C ASN A 32 -29.31 -11.87 7.37
N ALA A 33 -27.98 -11.81 7.53
CA ALA A 33 -27.23 -12.74 8.38
C ALA A 33 -27.57 -12.60 9.89
N GLY A 34 -28.02 -11.43 10.33
CA GLY A 34 -28.44 -11.14 11.71
C GLY A 34 -29.92 -10.79 11.82
N SER A 35 -30.41 -10.63 13.07
CA SER A 35 -31.79 -10.30 13.38
C SER A 35 -32.23 -8.88 12.97
N ASN A 36 -31.27 -7.98 12.77
CA ASN A 36 -31.49 -6.61 12.34
C ASN A 36 -30.26 -6.11 11.55
N TRP A 37 -30.35 -4.92 10.95
CA TRP A 37 -29.28 -4.37 10.11
C TRP A 37 -27.93 -4.21 10.84
N LEU A 38 -27.95 -3.87 12.13
CA LEU A 38 -26.73 -3.66 12.91
C LEU A 38 -26.03 -5.00 13.23
N THR A 39 -26.80 -6.00 13.64
CA THR A 39 -26.27 -7.36 13.84
C THR A 39 -25.79 -7.98 12.54
N SER A 40 -26.52 -7.77 11.44
CA SER A 40 -26.09 -8.21 10.10
C SER A 40 -24.76 -7.54 9.68
N LEU A 41 -24.61 -6.26 9.94
CA LEU A 41 -23.36 -5.52 9.65
C LEU A 41 -22.19 -6.07 10.47
N PHE A 42 -22.42 -6.38 11.75
CA PHE A 42 -21.40 -6.98 12.61
C PHE A 42 -21.01 -8.38 12.13
N GLU A 43 -21.96 -9.25 11.83
CA GLU A 43 -21.68 -10.61 11.34
C GLU A 43 -20.99 -10.57 9.96
N TYR A 44 -21.37 -9.64 9.09
CA TYR A 44 -20.66 -9.40 7.82
C TYR A 44 -19.18 -9.08 8.06
N HIS A 45 -18.88 -8.13 8.95
CA HIS A 45 -17.49 -7.76 9.25
C HIS A 45 -16.71 -8.90 9.87
N LYS A 46 -17.33 -9.66 10.76
CA LYS A 46 -16.74 -10.84 11.39
C LYS A 46 -16.42 -11.93 10.35
N ALA A 47 -17.35 -12.20 9.44
CA ALA A 47 -17.18 -13.17 8.37
C ALA A 47 -16.06 -12.70 7.39
N ALA A 48 -16.10 -11.43 6.98
CA ALA A 48 -15.06 -10.85 6.11
C ALA A 48 -13.68 -10.90 6.78
N TYR A 49 -13.56 -10.53 8.05
CA TYR A 49 -12.32 -10.63 8.80
C TYR A 49 -11.82 -12.08 8.87
N GLY A 50 -12.68 -13.02 9.26
CA GLY A 50 -12.35 -14.44 9.35
C GLY A 50 -11.87 -15.02 8.02
N PHE A 51 -12.56 -14.69 6.92
CA PHE A 51 -12.14 -15.07 5.58
C PHE A 51 -10.75 -14.53 5.24
N HIS A 52 -10.53 -13.23 5.45
CA HIS A 52 -9.28 -12.61 5.08
C HIS A 52 -8.10 -13.06 5.95
N VAL A 53 -8.30 -13.33 7.23
CA VAL A 53 -7.24 -13.87 8.10
C VAL A 53 -6.91 -15.32 7.73
N GLY A 54 -7.93 -16.10 7.37
CA GLY A 54 -7.79 -17.51 7.00
C GLY A 54 -7.37 -17.76 5.54
N LEU A 55 -7.14 -16.73 4.74
CA LEU A 55 -6.82 -16.91 3.31
C LEU A 55 -5.36 -17.35 3.10
N HIS A 56 -5.16 -18.66 2.97
CA HIS A 56 -3.85 -19.29 2.74
C HIS A 56 -3.78 -20.07 1.41
N THR A 57 -4.74 -19.87 0.52
CA THR A 57 -4.77 -20.56 -0.79
C THR A 57 -3.50 -20.25 -1.57
N PRO A 58 -2.71 -21.23 -1.98
CA PRO A 58 -1.49 -21.00 -2.76
C PRO A 58 -1.81 -20.28 -4.07
N HIS A 59 -0.98 -19.32 -4.42
CA HIS A 59 -1.07 -18.61 -5.69
C HIS A 59 0.31 -18.37 -6.28
N SER A 60 0.48 -18.60 -7.60
CA SER A 60 1.78 -18.49 -8.27
C SER A 60 2.44 -17.12 -8.15
N TYR A 61 1.67 -16.05 -8.02
CA TYR A 61 2.14 -14.69 -7.87
C TYR A 61 2.00 -14.14 -6.45
N SER A 62 1.77 -15.00 -5.44
CA SER A 62 1.74 -14.53 -4.07
C SER A 62 3.09 -13.95 -3.64
N ALA A 63 3.06 -12.83 -2.95
CA ALA A 63 4.23 -12.13 -2.45
C ALA A 63 3.92 -11.64 -1.03
N ASN A 64 4.70 -12.07 -0.03
CA ASN A 64 4.48 -11.60 1.33
C ASN A 64 4.96 -10.16 1.53
N ALA A 65 4.48 -9.52 2.59
CA ALA A 65 4.73 -8.10 2.83
C ALA A 65 6.22 -7.73 2.92
N LEU A 66 7.09 -8.63 3.36
CA LEU A 66 8.54 -8.37 3.45
C LEU A 66 9.17 -8.13 2.07
N SER A 67 8.61 -8.71 1.02
CA SER A 67 9.11 -8.57 -0.35
C SER A 67 8.63 -7.30 -1.06
N TRP A 68 7.59 -6.64 -0.55
CA TRP A 68 6.92 -5.54 -1.26
C TRP A 68 7.81 -4.30 -1.41
N LEU A 69 8.59 -3.95 -0.40
CA LEU A 69 9.51 -2.81 -0.48
C LEU A 69 10.59 -2.98 -1.57
N PHE A 70 10.90 -4.23 -1.92
CA PHE A 70 11.92 -4.55 -2.92
C PHE A 70 11.33 -4.88 -4.29
N ALA A 71 9.99 -4.94 -4.42
CA ALA A 71 9.27 -5.31 -5.64
C ALA A 71 9.78 -6.65 -6.25
N ILE A 72 10.07 -7.66 -5.40
CA ILE A 72 10.73 -8.90 -5.81
C ILE A 72 9.81 -9.76 -6.69
N ARG A 73 8.49 -9.74 -6.44
CA ARG A 73 7.53 -10.57 -7.15
C ARG A 73 6.33 -9.77 -7.64
N PRO A 74 6.46 -9.08 -8.80
CA PRO A 74 5.34 -8.38 -9.42
C PRO A 74 4.21 -9.34 -9.77
N THR A 75 2.97 -8.87 -9.67
CA THR A 75 1.80 -9.69 -9.98
C THR A 75 1.47 -9.59 -11.47
N SER A 76 1.35 -10.73 -12.16
CA SER A 76 0.79 -10.77 -13.49
C SER A 76 -0.74 -10.75 -13.41
N PHE A 77 -1.37 -9.78 -14.06
CA PHE A 77 -2.83 -9.68 -14.18
C PHE A 77 -3.36 -10.34 -15.43
N PHE A 78 -2.53 -10.42 -16.47
CA PHE A 78 -2.89 -11.01 -17.73
C PHE A 78 -1.65 -11.61 -18.39
N TYR A 79 -1.81 -12.76 -19.00
CA TYR A 79 -0.81 -13.38 -19.86
C TYR A 79 -1.52 -14.21 -20.92
N GLU A 80 -1.17 -13.98 -22.17
CA GLU A 80 -1.63 -14.76 -23.31
C GLU A 80 -0.45 -15.09 -24.22
N GLY A 81 -0.22 -16.36 -24.48
CA GLY A 81 0.75 -16.84 -25.46
C GLY A 81 0.08 -16.98 -26.83
N LEU A 82 0.70 -16.42 -27.87
CA LEU A 82 0.23 -16.48 -29.24
C LEU A 82 1.20 -17.28 -30.10
N SER A 83 0.67 -18.21 -30.91
CA SER A 83 1.48 -18.93 -31.90
C SER A 83 1.71 -18.04 -33.14
N GLN A 84 2.74 -18.37 -33.92
CA GLN A 84 2.99 -17.68 -35.20
C GLN A 84 1.75 -17.68 -36.09
N GLY A 85 1.44 -16.52 -36.66
CA GLY A 85 0.26 -16.28 -37.49
C GLY A 85 -1.02 -15.91 -36.77
N GLN A 86 -1.02 -15.92 -35.40
CA GLN A 86 -2.17 -15.48 -34.62
C GLN A 86 -2.05 -14.01 -34.23
N ALA A 87 -3.14 -13.24 -34.34
CA ALA A 87 -3.29 -11.87 -33.83
C ALA A 87 -2.06 -10.94 -34.06
N GLY A 88 -1.41 -11.04 -35.25
CA GLY A 88 -0.24 -10.21 -35.62
C GLY A 88 1.10 -10.71 -35.05
N CYS A 89 1.18 -11.95 -34.60
CA CYS A 89 2.42 -12.57 -34.19
C CYS A 89 3.15 -13.16 -35.40
N ASP A 90 4.19 -12.50 -35.89
CA ASP A 90 4.96 -12.90 -37.07
C ASP A 90 6.26 -13.68 -36.73
N THR A 91 6.54 -13.88 -35.44
CA THR A 91 7.78 -14.50 -34.98
C THR A 91 7.64 -16.01 -34.89
N SER A 92 8.62 -16.76 -35.44
CA SER A 92 8.66 -18.23 -35.43
C SER A 92 8.66 -18.86 -34.03
N GLY A 93 9.09 -18.13 -33.01
CA GLY A 93 9.05 -18.55 -31.61
C GLY A 93 7.74 -18.25 -30.86
N GLY A 94 6.73 -17.69 -31.56
CA GLY A 94 5.52 -17.19 -30.92
C GLY A 94 5.72 -15.82 -30.27
N CYS A 95 4.60 -15.26 -29.81
CA CYS A 95 4.57 -13.98 -29.10
C CYS A 95 3.88 -14.14 -27.75
N SER A 96 4.03 -13.18 -26.86
CA SER A 96 3.23 -13.12 -25.64
C SER A 96 2.73 -11.70 -25.38
N SER A 97 1.51 -11.61 -24.87
CA SER A 97 0.92 -10.39 -24.35
C SER A 97 0.78 -10.52 -22.83
N ALA A 98 1.26 -9.56 -22.09
CA ALA A 98 1.24 -9.62 -20.63
C ALA A 98 0.95 -8.24 -20.01
N ILE A 99 0.17 -8.25 -18.92
CA ILE A 99 -0.04 -7.08 -18.07
C ILE A 99 0.50 -7.43 -16.68
N THR A 100 1.54 -6.73 -16.27
CA THR A 100 2.20 -6.96 -14.98
C THR A 100 2.16 -5.70 -14.12
N ALA A 101 1.73 -5.85 -12.85
CA ALA A 101 1.75 -4.76 -11.87
C ALA A 101 3.18 -4.54 -11.36
N LEU A 102 3.98 -3.84 -12.13
CA LEU A 102 5.36 -3.49 -11.79
C LEU A 102 5.46 -2.00 -11.52
N GLY A 103 5.89 -1.63 -10.31
CA GLY A 103 6.26 -0.25 -10.01
C GLY A 103 7.51 0.15 -10.81
N ASN A 104 7.60 1.45 -11.21
CA ASN A 104 8.79 1.94 -11.87
C ASN A 104 10.02 1.77 -10.95
N PRO A 105 11.03 0.95 -11.30
CA PRO A 105 12.15 0.64 -10.42
C PRO A 105 12.97 1.88 -10.02
N PHE A 106 13.10 2.86 -10.93
CA PHE A 106 13.83 4.11 -10.70
C PHE A 106 13.13 5.04 -9.69
N ILE A 107 11.85 4.84 -9.43
CA ILE A 107 11.12 5.53 -8.38
C ILE A 107 11.00 4.63 -7.16
N TRP A 108 10.67 3.36 -7.36
CA TRP A 108 10.36 2.42 -6.29
C TRP A 108 11.51 2.18 -5.33
N TRP A 109 12.67 1.80 -5.86
CA TRP A 109 13.82 1.49 -5.00
C TRP A 109 14.43 2.71 -4.31
N PRO A 110 14.59 3.86 -4.95
CA PRO A 110 14.98 5.08 -4.22
C PRO A 110 13.93 5.51 -3.18
N ALA A 111 12.63 5.32 -3.44
CA ALA A 111 11.59 5.60 -2.48
C ALA A 111 11.67 4.65 -1.27
N ALA A 112 11.88 3.36 -1.49
CA ALA A 112 12.10 2.39 -0.42
C ALA A 112 13.35 2.73 0.42
N ALA A 113 14.46 3.04 -0.22
CA ALA A 113 15.69 3.49 0.47
C ALA A 113 15.44 4.77 1.28
N SER A 114 14.63 5.70 0.74
CA SER A 114 14.28 6.94 1.41
C SER A 114 13.45 6.72 2.68
N VAL A 115 12.65 5.65 2.75
CA VAL A 115 11.92 5.28 3.98
C VAL A 115 12.88 4.96 5.11
N PHE A 116 13.93 4.17 4.84
CA PHE A 116 14.94 3.84 5.84
C PHE A 116 15.74 5.07 6.28
N PHE A 117 16.15 5.91 5.32
CA PHE A 117 16.79 7.17 5.63
C PHE A 117 15.90 8.04 6.53
N LEU A 118 14.64 8.19 6.18
CA LEU A 118 13.67 9.00 6.89
C LEU A 118 13.43 8.49 8.31
N ALA A 119 13.42 7.16 8.52
CA ALA A 119 13.31 6.57 9.84
C ALA A 119 14.50 6.94 10.73
N VAL A 120 15.73 6.81 10.22
CA VAL A 120 16.95 7.24 10.92
C VAL A 120 16.92 8.74 11.19
N TRP A 121 16.53 9.54 10.21
CA TRP A 121 16.38 10.99 10.33
C TRP A 121 15.41 11.35 11.43
N PHE A 122 14.23 10.74 11.46
CA PHE A 122 13.21 11.00 12.48
C PHE A 122 13.68 10.62 13.89
N ILE A 123 14.38 9.50 14.04
CA ILE A 123 14.91 9.08 15.35
C ILE A 123 15.87 10.14 15.90
N ARG A 124 16.69 10.74 15.03
CA ARG A 124 17.71 11.73 15.42
C ARG A 124 17.16 13.13 15.64
N THR A 125 16.21 13.56 14.82
CA THR A 125 15.77 14.96 14.75
C THR A 125 14.39 15.21 15.31
N ARG A 126 13.56 14.18 15.43
CA ARG A 126 12.14 14.24 15.82
C ARG A 126 11.32 15.22 14.96
N GLN A 127 11.73 15.41 13.70
CA GLN A 127 11.07 16.33 12.77
C GLN A 127 9.65 15.86 12.44
N ARG A 128 8.65 16.72 12.69
CA ARG A 128 7.23 16.39 12.56
C ARG A 128 6.85 15.88 11.16
N THR A 129 7.35 16.53 10.10
CA THR A 129 7.05 16.10 8.71
C THR A 129 7.53 14.68 8.44
N ALA A 130 8.76 14.34 8.87
CA ALA A 130 9.27 12.98 8.76
C ALA A 130 8.40 11.98 9.53
N GLY A 131 7.96 12.35 10.74
CA GLY A 131 7.06 11.53 11.56
C GLY A 131 5.70 11.28 10.90
N ILE A 132 5.10 12.29 10.27
CA ILE A 132 3.80 12.15 9.57
C ILE A 132 3.94 11.20 8.37
N ILE A 133 4.98 11.35 7.56
CA ILE A 133 5.24 10.47 6.42
C ILE A 133 5.43 9.02 6.90
N LEU A 134 6.26 8.82 7.92
CA LEU A 134 6.48 7.48 8.49
C LEU A 134 5.22 6.88 9.11
N LEU A 135 4.35 7.69 9.72
CA LEU A 135 3.08 7.23 10.26
C LEU A 135 2.15 6.71 9.16
N GLY A 136 2.12 7.38 8.00
CA GLY A 136 1.36 6.92 6.84
C GLY A 136 1.89 5.59 6.30
N ILE A 137 3.23 5.43 6.22
CA ILE A 137 3.86 4.16 5.84
C ILE A 137 3.55 3.09 6.90
N ALA A 138 3.70 3.40 8.17
CA ALA A 138 3.43 2.48 9.26
C ALA A 138 1.98 1.97 9.23
N GLY A 139 1.00 2.87 9.05
CA GLY A 139 -0.41 2.51 8.97
C GLY A 139 -0.76 1.64 7.75
N GLY A 140 -0.12 1.88 6.60
CA GLY A 140 -0.36 1.13 5.37
C GLY A 140 0.43 -0.18 5.24
N TYR A 141 1.56 -0.31 5.93
CA TYR A 141 2.50 -1.42 5.77
C TYR A 141 2.60 -2.34 6.98
N LEU A 142 2.76 -1.80 8.21
CA LEU A 142 3.04 -2.63 9.39
C LEU A 142 1.94 -3.65 9.73
N PRO A 143 0.63 -3.37 9.54
CA PRO A 143 -0.40 -4.37 9.79
C PRO A 143 -0.22 -5.65 8.97
N TRP A 144 0.35 -5.56 7.76
CA TRP A 144 0.58 -6.73 6.91
C TRP A 144 1.69 -7.65 7.42
N LEU A 145 2.60 -7.14 8.24
CA LEU A 145 3.64 -7.95 8.86
C LEU A 145 3.07 -8.94 9.90
N LEU A 146 1.84 -8.73 10.38
CA LEU A 146 1.13 -9.66 11.25
C LEU A 146 0.54 -10.85 10.48
N PHE A 147 0.48 -10.78 9.16
CA PHE A 147 -0.18 -11.76 8.29
C PHE A 147 0.75 -12.29 7.19
N LEU A 148 2.01 -12.59 7.53
CA LEU A 148 3.03 -13.02 6.55
C LEU A 148 2.69 -14.35 5.85
N ASN A 149 1.89 -15.20 6.48
CA ASN A 149 1.47 -16.49 5.93
C ASN A 149 0.21 -16.37 5.05
N ARG A 150 -0.43 -15.20 5.04
CA ARG A 150 -1.61 -14.95 4.22
C ARG A 150 -1.21 -14.81 2.74
N THR A 151 -2.05 -15.32 1.85
CA THR A 151 -1.90 -15.06 0.40
C THR A 151 -2.13 -13.58 0.13
N THR A 152 -1.06 -12.88 -0.21
CA THR A 152 -1.04 -11.44 -0.51
C THR A 152 -0.24 -11.20 -1.79
N PHE A 153 -0.32 -10.00 -2.33
CA PHE A 153 0.27 -9.65 -3.62
C PHE A 153 1.02 -8.32 -3.56
N GLN A 154 2.01 -8.15 -4.43
CA GLN A 154 2.84 -6.96 -4.53
C GLN A 154 2.01 -5.68 -4.70
N PHE A 155 0.92 -5.70 -5.45
CA PHE A 155 0.12 -4.49 -5.70
C PHE A 155 -0.59 -3.95 -4.46
N TYR A 156 -0.67 -4.69 -3.36
CA TYR A 156 -1.17 -4.16 -2.08
C TYR A 156 -0.31 -3.01 -1.55
N ALA A 157 0.93 -2.93 -1.98
CA ALA A 157 1.84 -1.84 -1.65
C ALA A 157 1.33 -0.45 -2.12
N ILE A 158 0.33 -0.39 -3.00
CA ILE A 158 -0.32 0.86 -3.42
C ILE A 158 -0.90 1.63 -2.22
N ALA A 159 -1.27 0.95 -1.14
CA ALA A 159 -1.81 1.58 0.07
C ALA A 159 -0.83 2.54 0.75
N PHE A 160 0.48 2.27 0.67
CA PHE A 160 1.52 3.10 1.26
C PHE A 160 2.46 3.73 0.24
N LEU A 161 2.30 3.45 -1.06
CA LEU A 161 3.11 4.02 -2.14
C LEU A 161 3.15 5.57 -2.13
N PRO A 162 2.04 6.30 -1.93
CA PRO A 162 2.09 7.76 -1.86
C PRO A 162 3.04 8.26 -0.77
N TRP A 163 3.08 7.59 0.37
CA TRP A 163 3.95 7.92 1.48
C TRP A 163 5.42 7.61 1.19
N MET A 164 5.69 6.54 0.45
CA MET A 164 7.05 6.24 -0.04
C MET A 164 7.55 7.34 -0.99
N ILE A 165 6.68 7.83 -1.89
CA ILE A 165 7.02 8.94 -2.80
C ILE A 165 7.27 10.23 -2.01
N LEU A 166 6.47 10.52 -1.00
CA LEU A 166 6.71 11.66 -0.11
C LEU A 166 8.04 11.54 0.64
N ALA A 167 8.43 10.33 1.07
CA ALA A 167 9.73 10.09 1.67
C ALA A 167 10.87 10.38 0.67
N LEU A 168 10.74 9.94 -0.58
CA LEU A 168 11.71 10.24 -1.65
C LEU A 168 11.84 11.75 -1.89
N ILE A 169 10.71 12.46 -2.00
CA ILE A 169 10.69 13.91 -2.20
C ILE A 169 11.35 14.62 -1.01
N PHE A 170 11.06 14.19 0.21
CA PHE A 170 11.65 14.75 1.42
C PHE A 170 13.19 14.63 1.39
N VAL A 171 13.70 13.44 1.08
CA VAL A 171 15.14 13.17 1.01
C VAL A 171 15.79 13.96 -0.13
N ALA A 172 15.19 13.92 -1.33
CA ALA A 172 15.70 14.69 -2.46
C ALA A 172 15.81 16.20 -2.16
N ARG A 173 14.73 16.77 -1.59
CA ARG A 173 14.73 18.19 -1.18
C ARG A 173 15.81 18.50 -0.14
N HIS A 174 16.04 17.58 0.80
CA HIS A 174 17.08 17.77 1.80
C HIS A 174 18.46 17.91 1.16
N TYR A 175 18.81 17.02 0.21
CA TYR A 175 20.11 17.05 -0.47
C TYR A 175 20.24 18.21 -1.45
N VAL A 176 19.21 18.56 -2.21
CA VAL A 176 19.22 19.74 -3.11
C VAL A 176 19.48 21.01 -2.31
N ASN A 177 18.75 21.21 -1.21
CA ASN A 177 18.94 22.40 -0.35
C ASN A 177 20.32 22.44 0.31
N GLN A 178 21.00 21.33 0.49
CA GLN A 178 22.38 21.31 0.97
C GLN A 178 23.40 21.67 -0.14
N ALA A 179 23.17 21.21 -1.37
CA ALA A 179 24.00 21.51 -2.51
C ALA A 179 24.01 23.01 -2.86
N ASP A 180 22.89 23.70 -2.64
CA ASP A 180 22.73 25.12 -2.89
C ASP A 180 23.35 26.03 -1.79
N ARG A 181 23.86 25.45 -0.70
CA ARG A 181 24.55 26.23 0.34
C ARG A 181 25.93 26.64 -0.17
N PRO A 182 26.27 27.95 -0.23
CA PRO A 182 27.55 28.39 -0.71
C PRO A 182 28.68 27.78 0.15
N ILE A 183 29.72 27.31 -0.53
CA ILE A 183 30.89 26.59 0.03
C ILE A 183 31.52 27.38 1.24
N ARG A 184 31.30 28.67 1.31
CA ARG A 184 31.75 29.54 2.43
C ARG A 184 31.18 29.20 3.79
N ALA A 185 30.03 28.50 3.87
CA ALA A 185 29.43 28.10 5.13
C ALA A 185 30.00 26.77 5.67
N GLN A 186 30.75 26.03 4.87
CA GLN A 186 31.34 24.75 5.28
C GLN A 186 32.72 24.90 5.95
N GLY A 187 33.36 26.07 5.82
CA GLY A 187 34.68 26.37 6.39
C GLY A 187 34.70 26.91 7.82
N LEU A 188 33.53 27.05 8.49
CA LEU A 188 33.43 27.65 9.85
C LEU A 188 33.20 26.64 10.97
N PHE A 189 33.30 25.34 10.70
CA PHE A 189 33.22 24.26 11.70
C PHE A 189 34.41 23.28 11.51
N VAL A 190 35.60 23.76 11.64
CA VAL A 190 36.80 22.99 11.94
C VAL A 190 37.34 23.47 13.27
#